data_dcbb9c325c5706d791a44172c35afd8e
#
_entry.id   dcbb9c325c5706d791a44172c35afd8e
#
_cell.length_a   1.000
_cell.length_b   1.000
_cell.length_c   1.000
_cell.angle_alpha   90.00
_cell.angle_beta   90.00
_cell.angle_gamma   90.00
#
_symmetry.space_group_name_H-M   'P 1'
#
loop_
_entity.id
_entity.type
_entity.pdbx_description
1 polymer ?
#
loop_
_entity_poly.entity_id
_entity_poly.type
_entity_poly.pdbx_seq_one_letter_code
_entity_poly.pdbx_strand_id
1 'polypeptide(L)'
;TKDFTGGLTRVADLFEARRPKEPAILAEISGIVSFGKETKGKRRLVITPVDGSEPYEEMIPKWRQLNVFEGERVERGDVISDGPEAPHDILRLRGVHAVTRYIVNEVQDVYRLQGVKINDKHIEVIVRQMLRKATIVNAGSSDFLEGEQVEYSRVKIANRELEANGKVGATYSRDLLGITKASLATESFISAASFQETTRVLTEAAVAGKRDELR
;
A
#
# COMPACT_ATOMS: atom_id res chain seq x y z
N THR A 1 -15.39 -21.48 -16.80
CA THR A 1 -14.36 -20.83 -17.63
C THR A 1 -14.15 -19.41 -17.16
N LYS A 2 -13.10 -19.16 -16.38
CA LYS A 2 -12.66 -17.80 -16.09
C LYS A 2 -12.12 -17.23 -17.42
N ASP A 3 -12.80 -16.22 -17.93
CA ASP A 3 -12.47 -15.61 -19.21
C ASP A 3 -11.01 -15.14 -19.26
N PHE A 4 -10.34 -15.43 -20.37
CA PHE A 4 -8.99 -14.95 -20.67
C PHE A 4 -8.87 -13.40 -20.57
N THR A 5 -9.93 -12.68 -20.89
CA THR A 5 -10.06 -11.24 -20.73
C THR A 5 -10.03 -10.81 -19.26
N GLY A 6 -10.59 -11.59 -18.34
CA GLY A 6 -10.54 -11.34 -16.91
C GLY A 6 -9.12 -11.37 -16.34
N GLY A 7 -8.24 -12.21 -16.90
CA GLY A 7 -6.84 -12.33 -16.50
C GLY A 7 -6.03 -11.06 -16.77
N LEU A 8 -6.09 -10.51 -17.99
CA LEU A 8 -5.36 -9.29 -18.36
C LEU A 8 -5.89 -8.06 -17.63
N THR A 9 -7.20 -7.98 -17.40
CA THR A 9 -7.80 -6.93 -16.57
C THR A 9 -7.30 -7.00 -15.14
N ARG A 10 -7.13 -8.21 -14.58
CA ARG A 10 -6.56 -8.40 -13.25
C ARG A 10 -5.12 -7.88 -13.14
N VAL A 11 -4.29 -8.12 -14.16
CA VAL A 11 -2.92 -7.58 -14.20
C VAL A 11 -2.93 -6.05 -14.20
N ALA A 12 -3.79 -5.42 -15.00
CA ALA A 12 -3.94 -3.97 -15.02
C ALA A 12 -4.40 -3.43 -13.66
N ASP A 13 -5.35 -4.09 -13.00
CA ASP A 13 -5.83 -3.71 -11.67
C ASP A 13 -4.74 -3.83 -10.60
N LEU A 14 -3.89 -4.85 -10.69
CA LEU A 14 -2.76 -5.04 -9.77
C LEU A 14 -1.70 -3.93 -9.95
N PHE A 15 -1.33 -3.58 -11.17
CA PHE A 15 -0.37 -2.52 -11.42
C PHE A 15 -0.92 -1.11 -11.16
N GLU A 16 -2.22 -0.91 -11.28
CA GLU A 16 -2.87 0.34 -10.84
C GLU A 16 -3.18 0.37 -9.34
N ALA A 17 -2.85 -0.71 -8.62
CA ALA A 17 -3.12 -0.86 -7.19
C ALA A 17 -4.58 -0.54 -6.82
N ARG A 18 -5.53 -0.99 -7.65
CA ARG A 18 -6.96 -0.79 -7.40
C ARG A 18 -7.42 -1.61 -6.21
N ARG A 19 -8.21 -0.98 -5.35
CA ARG A 19 -8.83 -1.69 -4.23
C ARG A 19 -10.01 -2.53 -4.74
N PRO A 20 -10.12 -3.80 -4.32
CA PRO A 20 -11.30 -4.61 -4.58
C PRO A 20 -12.56 -3.98 -3.95
N LYS A 21 -13.73 -4.27 -4.51
CA LYS A 21 -15.00 -3.75 -3.98
C LYS A 21 -15.29 -4.26 -2.57
N GLU A 22 -14.94 -5.51 -2.30
CA GLU A 22 -15.13 -6.17 -1.00
C GLU A 22 -13.80 -6.85 -0.59
N PRO A 23 -12.83 -6.07 -0.09
CA PRO A 23 -11.54 -6.62 0.27
C PRO A 23 -11.64 -7.56 1.48
N ALA A 24 -10.70 -8.49 1.60
CA ALA A 24 -10.51 -9.26 2.82
C ALA A 24 -10.28 -8.32 4.01
N ILE A 25 -10.77 -8.71 5.18
CA ILE A 25 -10.51 -8.00 6.42
C ILE A 25 -9.31 -8.63 7.08
N LEU A 26 -8.29 -7.83 7.35
CA LEU A 26 -7.06 -8.24 8.01
C LEU A 26 -6.99 -7.69 9.44
N ALA A 27 -6.33 -8.40 10.34
CA ALA A 27 -6.13 -7.93 11.71
C ALA A 27 -5.21 -6.71 11.75
N GLU A 28 -5.69 -5.61 12.31
CA GLU A 28 -4.92 -4.36 12.45
C GLU A 28 -3.82 -4.47 13.50
N ILE A 29 -4.08 -5.22 14.56
CA ILE A 29 -3.16 -5.45 15.67
C ILE A 29 -3.14 -6.93 16.06
N SER A 30 -2.08 -7.34 16.74
CA SER A 30 -1.99 -8.68 17.33
C SER A 30 -2.70 -8.70 18.68
N GLY A 31 -3.51 -9.73 18.92
CA GLY A 31 -4.25 -9.85 20.17
C GLY A 31 -5.24 -10.99 20.19
N ILE A 32 -6.15 -10.95 21.13
CA ILE A 32 -7.22 -11.94 21.31
C ILE A 32 -8.51 -11.37 20.74
N VAL A 33 -9.18 -12.16 19.90
CA VAL A 33 -10.45 -11.80 19.27
C VAL A 33 -11.58 -11.96 20.25
N SER A 34 -12.47 -10.97 20.32
CA SER A 34 -13.75 -11.05 21.01
C SER A 34 -14.83 -10.36 20.18
N PHE A 35 -16.08 -10.74 20.41
CA PHE A 35 -17.23 -10.15 19.70
C PHE A 35 -18.05 -9.32 20.70
N GLY A 36 -18.30 -8.05 20.36
CA GLY A 36 -19.12 -7.15 21.13
C GLY A 36 -20.60 -7.19 20.70
N LYS A 37 -21.38 -6.27 21.27
CA LYS A 37 -22.83 -6.16 20.96
C LYS A 37 -23.04 -5.90 19.47
N GLU A 38 -23.97 -6.66 18.91
CA GLU A 38 -24.43 -6.48 17.54
C GLU A 38 -25.31 -5.24 17.41
N THR A 39 -25.09 -4.44 16.37
CA THR A 39 -25.89 -3.24 16.10
C THR A 39 -26.27 -3.18 14.63
N LYS A 40 -27.57 -2.94 14.35
CA LYS A 40 -28.12 -2.65 13.00
C LYS A 40 -27.50 -3.44 11.83
N GLY A 41 -27.41 -4.76 11.95
CA GLY A 41 -26.88 -5.61 10.88
C GLY A 41 -25.35 -5.71 10.79
N LYS A 42 -24.63 -5.16 11.77
CA LYS A 42 -23.19 -5.28 11.91
C LYS A 42 -22.81 -6.00 13.19
N ARG A 43 -21.73 -6.76 13.14
CA ARG A 43 -21.11 -7.43 14.28
C ARG A 43 -19.88 -6.63 14.69
N ARG A 44 -19.73 -6.36 15.98
CA ARG A 44 -18.52 -5.69 16.50
C ARG A 44 -17.44 -6.73 16.74
N LEU A 45 -16.31 -6.57 16.05
CA LEU A 45 -15.08 -7.32 16.31
C LEU A 45 -14.19 -6.46 17.21
N VAL A 46 -13.65 -7.05 18.26
CA VAL A 46 -12.69 -6.41 19.14
C VAL A 46 -11.45 -7.28 19.19
N ILE A 47 -10.28 -6.69 18.97
CA ILE A 47 -8.98 -7.34 19.14
C ILE A 47 -8.30 -6.68 20.34
N THR A 48 -8.10 -7.45 21.42
CA THR A 48 -7.47 -6.97 22.64
C THR A 48 -6.00 -7.42 22.67
N PRO A 49 -5.04 -6.48 22.66
CA PRO A 49 -3.62 -6.80 22.76
C PRO A 49 -3.27 -7.44 24.11
N VAL A 50 -2.29 -8.35 24.10
CA VAL A 50 -1.82 -9.02 25.32
C VAL A 50 -1.00 -8.09 26.20
N ASP A 51 -0.42 -7.04 25.62
CA ASP A 51 0.42 -6.04 26.30
C ASP A 51 -0.36 -4.96 27.07
N GLY A 52 -1.68 -4.99 27.05
CA GLY A 52 -2.56 -4.03 27.71
C GLY A 52 -2.74 -2.70 26.96
N SER A 53 -2.31 -2.62 25.70
CA SER A 53 -2.57 -1.48 24.81
C SER A 53 -4.07 -1.34 24.54
N GLU A 54 -4.47 -0.22 23.92
CA GLU A 54 -5.87 0.01 23.57
C GLU A 54 -6.40 -1.06 22.60
N PRO A 55 -7.60 -1.61 22.87
CA PRO A 55 -8.22 -2.59 21.99
C PRO A 55 -8.63 -1.93 20.66
N TYR A 56 -8.48 -2.67 19.57
CA TYR A 56 -8.96 -2.26 18.25
C TYR A 56 -10.39 -2.78 18.03
N GLU A 57 -11.29 -1.90 17.62
CA GLU A 57 -12.69 -2.24 17.34
C GLU A 57 -13.04 -1.99 15.87
N GLU A 58 -13.70 -2.94 15.24
CA GLU A 58 -14.20 -2.82 13.88
C GLU A 58 -15.62 -3.36 13.75
N MET A 59 -16.43 -2.67 12.93
CA MET A 59 -17.82 -3.04 12.69
C MET A 59 -17.96 -3.81 11.37
N ILE A 60 -18.08 -5.12 11.44
CA ILE A 60 -18.16 -6.03 10.29
C ILE A 60 -19.62 -6.32 9.94
N PRO A 61 -20.01 -6.23 8.66
CA PRO A 61 -21.36 -6.62 8.23
C PRO A 61 -21.66 -8.09 8.57
N LYS A 62 -22.89 -8.40 9.02
CA LYS A 62 -23.29 -9.76 9.42
C LYS A 62 -23.21 -10.80 8.30
N TRP A 63 -23.37 -10.36 7.06
CA TRP A 63 -23.31 -11.26 5.90
C TRP A 63 -21.89 -11.74 5.58
N ARG A 64 -20.87 -11.09 6.16
CA ARG A 64 -19.48 -11.52 6.02
C ARG A 64 -19.18 -12.75 6.86
N GLN A 65 -18.60 -13.76 6.22
CA GLN A 65 -18.08 -14.93 6.91
C GLN A 65 -16.77 -14.60 7.59
N LEU A 66 -16.67 -14.93 8.87
CA LEU A 66 -15.46 -14.76 9.66
C LEU A 66 -14.73 -16.09 9.78
N ASN A 67 -13.41 -16.04 9.67
CA ASN A 67 -12.52 -17.20 9.80
C ASN A 67 -11.93 -17.33 11.20
N VAL A 68 -12.32 -16.46 12.12
CA VAL A 68 -11.81 -16.41 13.49
C VAL A 68 -12.93 -16.67 14.48
N PHE A 69 -12.57 -17.28 15.61
CA PHE A 69 -13.47 -17.59 16.71
C PHE A 69 -13.22 -16.67 17.91
N GLU A 70 -14.22 -16.58 18.79
CA GLU A 70 -14.06 -15.86 20.05
C GLU A 70 -12.97 -16.50 20.93
N GLY A 71 -12.07 -15.67 21.43
CA GLY A 71 -10.92 -16.13 22.23
C GLY A 71 -9.70 -16.58 21.41
N GLU A 72 -9.79 -16.58 20.09
CA GLU A 72 -8.67 -16.92 19.21
C GLU A 72 -7.60 -15.81 19.23
N ARG A 73 -6.34 -16.22 19.21
CA ARG A 73 -5.21 -15.30 19.07
C ARG A 73 -4.91 -15.07 17.59
N VAL A 74 -4.87 -13.80 17.21
CA VAL A 74 -4.51 -13.37 15.85
C VAL A 74 -3.25 -12.52 15.90
N GLU A 75 -2.48 -12.57 14.82
CA GLU A 75 -1.35 -11.69 14.60
C GLU A 75 -1.72 -10.58 13.61
N ARG A 76 -1.01 -9.45 13.72
CA ARG A 76 -1.20 -8.33 12.79
C ARG A 76 -1.04 -8.80 11.34
N GLY A 77 -2.06 -8.58 10.53
CA GLY A 77 -2.10 -8.98 9.13
C GLY A 77 -2.73 -10.34 8.87
N ASP A 78 -3.19 -11.07 9.89
CA ASP A 78 -3.95 -12.31 9.70
C ASP A 78 -5.32 -12.03 9.07
N VAL A 79 -5.80 -12.99 8.28
CA VAL A 79 -7.10 -12.88 7.59
C VAL A 79 -8.22 -13.15 8.58
N ILE A 80 -9.04 -12.14 8.85
CA ILE A 80 -10.24 -12.25 9.69
C ILE A 80 -11.46 -12.65 8.88
N SER A 81 -11.62 -12.07 7.69
CA SER A 81 -12.69 -12.42 6.77
C SER A 81 -12.13 -12.60 5.37
N ASP A 82 -12.52 -13.71 4.72
CA ASP A 82 -12.08 -14.03 3.38
C ASP A 82 -12.55 -13.00 2.36
N GLY A 83 -11.73 -12.86 1.33
CA GLY A 83 -11.97 -11.99 0.20
C GLY A 83 -10.66 -11.73 -0.57
N PRO A 84 -10.73 -10.98 -1.65
CA PRO A 84 -9.53 -10.52 -2.36
C PRO A 84 -8.75 -9.56 -1.47
N GLU A 85 -7.47 -9.84 -1.24
CA GLU A 85 -6.62 -8.97 -0.41
C GLU A 85 -6.36 -7.64 -1.13
N ALA A 86 -6.48 -6.53 -0.41
CA ALA A 86 -6.13 -5.22 -0.91
C ALA A 86 -4.62 -4.98 -0.79
N PRO A 87 -3.88 -4.66 -1.87
CA PRO A 87 -2.44 -4.46 -1.80
C PRO A 87 -2.00 -3.40 -0.80
N HIS A 88 -2.78 -2.34 -0.63
CA HIS A 88 -2.51 -1.29 0.35
C HIS A 88 -2.54 -1.80 1.79
N ASP A 89 -3.47 -2.68 2.11
CA ASP A 89 -3.60 -3.25 3.45
C ASP A 89 -2.46 -4.25 3.72
N ILE A 90 -2.05 -5.02 2.70
CA ILE A 90 -0.87 -5.88 2.80
C ILE A 90 0.38 -5.05 3.08
N LEU A 91 0.58 -3.93 2.38
CA LEU A 91 1.71 -3.05 2.62
C LEU A 91 1.71 -2.48 4.04
N ARG A 92 0.56 -2.00 4.49
CA ARG A 92 0.39 -1.37 5.81
C ARG A 92 0.59 -2.36 6.95
N LEU A 93 0.11 -3.58 6.82
CA LEU A 93 0.07 -4.57 7.90
C LEU A 93 1.21 -5.57 7.86
N ARG A 94 1.62 -6.03 6.66
CA ARG A 94 2.65 -7.07 6.46
C ARG A 94 3.96 -6.53 5.90
N GLY A 95 3.99 -5.30 5.39
CA GLY A 95 5.19 -4.62 4.91
C GLY A 95 5.50 -4.80 3.43
N VAL A 96 6.63 -4.19 3.02
CA VAL A 96 7.05 -4.07 1.60
C VAL A 96 7.32 -5.42 0.95
N HIS A 97 7.99 -6.34 1.65
CA HIS A 97 8.30 -7.66 1.10
C HIS A 97 7.05 -8.50 0.84
N ALA A 98 6.06 -8.42 1.72
CA ALA A 98 4.81 -9.15 1.58
C ALA A 98 3.99 -8.64 0.38
N VAL A 99 3.84 -7.33 0.22
CA VAL A 99 3.10 -6.76 -0.92
C VAL A 99 3.83 -7.02 -2.25
N THR A 100 5.16 -6.96 -2.27
CA THR A 100 5.94 -7.27 -3.48
C THR A 100 5.72 -8.72 -3.89
N ARG A 101 5.84 -9.65 -2.97
CA ARG A 101 5.61 -11.07 -3.22
C ARG A 101 4.17 -11.32 -3.69
N TYR A 102 3.20 -10.69 -3.05
CA TYR A 102 1.80 -10.79 -3.43
C TYR A 102 1.57 -10.36 -4.88
N ILE A 103 2.01 -9.16 -5.26
CA ILE A 103 1.82 -8.63 -6.62
C ILE A 103 2.55 -9.51 -7.65
N VAL A 104 3.80 -9.92 -7.38
CA VAL A 104 4.55 -10.79 -8.28
C VAL A 104 3.83 -12.12 -8.49
N ASN A 105 3.39 -12.77 -7.43
CA ASN A 105 2.69 -14.05 -7.53
C ASN A 105 1.37 -13.92 -8.29
N GLU A 106 0.54 -12.93 -7.96
CA GLU A 106 -0.75 -12.70 -8.64
C GLU A 106 -0.59 -12.43 -10.14
N VAL A 107 0.40 -11.61 -10.52
CA VAL A 107 0.71 -11.33 -11.94
C VAL A 107 1.25 -12.58 -12.64
N GLN A 108 2.18 -13.29 -12.01
CA GLN A 108 2.75 -14.52 -12.57
C GLN A 108 1.70 -15.62 -12.76
N ASP A 109 0.76 -15.76 -11.84
CA ASP A 109 -0.31 -16.75 -11.96
C ASP A 109 -1.19 -16.48 -13.18
N VAL A 110 -1.50 -15.22 -13.48
CA VAL A 110 -2.23 -14.86 -14.70
C VAL A 110 -1.43 -15.25 -15.95
N TYR A 111 -0.15 -14.94 -16.02
CA TYR A 111 0.69 -15.27 -17.16
C TYR A 111 0.95 -16.78 -17.32
N ARG A 112 1.15 -17.48 -16.21
CA ARG A 112 1.31 -18.95 -16.21
C ARG A 112 0.08 -19.67 -16.73
N LEU A 113 -1.12 -19.20 -16.37
CA LEU A 113 -2.39 -19.74 -16.92
C LEU A 113 -2.50 -19.57 -18.44
N GLN A 114 -1.83 -18.57 -19.00
CA GLN A 114 -1.77 -18.32 -20.44
C GLN A 114 -0.55 -18.98 -21.12
N GLY A 115 0.25 -19.76 -20.38
CA GLY A 115 1.46 -20.42 -20.88
C GLY A 115 2.64 -19.47 -21.14
N VAL A 116 2.57 -18.23 -20.68
CA VAL A 116 3.64 -17.23 -20.85
C VAL A 116 4.62 -17.32 -19.69
N LYS A 117 5.89 -17.47 -19.98
CA LYS A 117 6.98 -17.48 -18.99
C LYS A 117 7.64 -16.11 -18.92
N ILE A 118 7.56 -15.46 -17.77
CA ILE A 118 8.21 -14.19 -17.49
C ILE A 118 9.09 -14.36 -16.24
N ASN A 119 10.27 -13.75 -16.25
CA ASN A 119 11.11 -13.73 -15.06
C ASN A 119 10.58 -12.69 -14.07
N ASP A 120 10.56 -13.04 -12.79
CA ASP A 120 10.04 -12.20 -11.71
C ASP A 120 10.68 -10.81 -11.66
N LYS A 121 11.96 -10.69 -12.04
CA LYS A 121 12.68 -9.41 -12.04
C LYS A 121 11.99 -8.30 -12.84
N HIS A 122 11.28 -8.65 -13.92
CA HIS A 122 10.58 -7.66 -14.75
C HIS A 122 9.37 -7.07 -14.03
N ILE A 123 8.69 -7.89 -13.22
CA ILE A 123 7.56 -7.45 -12.39
C ILE A 123 8.08 -6.71 -11.17
N GLU A 124 9.14 -7.20 -10.53
CA GLU A 124 9.76 -6.58 -9.36
C GLU A 124 10.27 -5.15 -9.63
N VAL A 125 10.82 -4.89 -10.82
CA VAL A 125 11.22 -3.55 -11.24
C VAL A 125 10.04 -2.58 -11.25
N ILE A 126 8.88 -3.03 -11.76
CA ILE A 126 7.65 -2.21 -11.78
C ILE A 126 7.15 -1.96 -10.35
N VAL A 127 7.08 -3.00 -9.53
CA VAL A 127 6.64 -2.88 -8.12
C VAL A 127 7.57 -1.96 -7.33
N ARG A 128 8.87 -2.00 -7.58
CA ARG A 128 9.83 -1.08 -6.98
C ARG A 128 9.49 0.38 -7.27
N GLN A 129 9.07 0.69 -8.51
CA GLN A 129 8.64 2.05 -8.87
C GLN A 129 7.33 2.44 -8.19
N MET A 130 6.39 1.52 -8.03
CA MET A 130 5.15 1.73 -7.30
C MET A 130 5.37 2.05 -5.82
N LEU A 131 6.48 1.60 -5.24
CA LEU A 131 6.84 1.75 -3.82
C LEU A 131 7.88 2.86 -3.57
N ARG A 132 8.10 3.75 -4.52
CA ARG A 132 9.12 4.83 -4.37
C ARG A 132 8.75 5.90 -3.36
N LYS A 133 7.48 6.14 -3.13
CA LYS A 133 6.99 7.24 -2.30
C LYS A 133 6.69 6.80 -0.87
N ALA A 134 6.80 7.75 0.03
CA ALA A 134 6.41 7.61 1.42
C ALA A 134 5.74 8.91 1.89
N THR A 135 4.76 8.80 2.76
CA THR A 135 4.09 9.93 3.40
C THR A 135 4.69 10.16 4.79
N ILE A 136 5.05 11.39 5.08
CA ILE A 136 5.60 11.80 6.37
C ILE A 136 4.47 11.79 7.40
N VAL A 137 4.66 11.02 8.48
CA VAL A 137 3.71 10.96 9.61
C VAL A 137 4.06 12.01 10.66
N ASN A 138 5.35 12.10 11.00
CA ASN A 138 5.87 13.11 11.93
C ASN A 138 7.21 13.59 11.39
N ALA A 139 7.37 14.89 11.26
CA ALA A 139 8.56 15.50 10.70
C ALA A 139 9.80 15.38 11.61
N GLY A 140 9.61 15.23 12.94
CA GLY A 140 10.73 15.24 13.90
C GLY A 140 11.54 16.53 13.80
N SER A 141 12.85 16.39 13.62
CA SER A 141 13.79 17.52 13.42
C SER A 141 14.10 17.78 11.95
N SER A 142 13.34 17.19 11.01
CA SER A 142 13.53 17.36 9.57
C SER A 142 12.78 18.58 9.02
N ASP A 143 13.16 19.00 7.82
CA ASP A 143 12.51 20.08 7.08
C ASP A 143 11.26 19.63 6.30
N PHE A 144 10.81 18.38 6.50
CA PHE A 144 9.62 17.85 5.84
C PHE A 144 8.34 18.36 6.51
N LEU A 145 7.27 18.42 5.74
CA LEU A 145 5.93 18.73 6.25
C LEU A 145 5.18 17.44 6.58
N GLU A 146 4.41 17.47 7.66
CA GLU A 146 3.52 16.36 8.01
C GLU A 146 2.45 16.17 6.93
N GLY A 147 2.24 14.91 6.50
CA GLY A 147 1.36 14.57 5.40
C GLY A 147 1.96 14.77 4.00
N GLU A 148 3.19 15.27 3.89
CA GLU A 148 3.87 15.41 2.62
C GLU A 148 4.26 14.05 2.04
N GLN A 149 4.05 13.87 0.73
CA GLN A 149 4.49 12.69 0.00
C GLN A 149 5.85 12.94 -0.63
N VAL A 150 6.85 12.21 -0.16
CA VAL A 150 8.26 12.41 -0.53
C VAL A 150 8.85 11.09 -1.07
N GLU A 151 9.92 11.17 -1.83
CA GLU A 151 10.66 9.96 -2.20
C GLU A 151 11.31 9.32 -0.97
N TYR A 152 11.12 8.01 -0.84
CA TYR A 152 11.65 7.22 0.27
C TYR A 152 13.17 7.35 0.43
N SER A 153 13.90 7.41 -0.69
CA SER A 153 15.35 7.63 -0.69
C SER A 153 15.76 8.95 -0.01
N ARG A 154 15.01 10.02 -0.27
CA ARG A 154 15.23 11.33 0.34
C ARG A 154 15.03 11.30 1.85
N VAL A 155 13.93 10.69 2.30
CA VAL A 155 13.66 10.54 3.74
C VAL A 155 14.76 9.74 4.42
N LYS A 156 15.23 8.67 3.78
CA LYS A 156 16.29 7.82 4.34
C LYS A 156 17.63 8.54 4.47
N ILE A 157 17.99 9.38 3.48
CA ILE A 157 19.20 10.20 3.54
C ILE A 157 19.10 11.24 4.65
N ALA A 158 17.98 11.99 4.68
CA ALA A 158 17.74 13.02 5.69
C ALA A 158 17.77 12.43 7.12
N ASN A 159 17.14 11.29 7.34
CA ASN A 159 17.14 10.63 8.65
C ASN A 159 18.56 10.21 9.07
N ARG A 160 19.39 9.68 8.16
CA ARG A 160 20.80 9.34 8.46
C ARG A 160 21.60 10.56 8.89
N GLU A 161 21.42 11.68 8.21
CA GLU A 161 22.10 12.94 8.55
C GLU A 161 21.65 13.49 9.91
N LEU A 162 20.34 13.41 10.21
CA LEU A 162 19.79 13.81 11.50
C LEU A 162 20.29 12.92 12.65
N GLU A 163 20.28 11.61 12.46
CA GLU A 163 20.77 10.62 13.43
C GLU A 163 22.26 10.81 13.71
N ALA A 164 23.07 11.07 12.66
CA ALA A 164 24.50 11.37 12.79
C ALA A 164 24.75 12.64 13.65
N ASN A 165 23.83 13.59 13.63
CA ASN A 165 23.86 14.81 14.41
C ASN A 165 23.15 14.71 15.78
N GLY A 166 22.72 13.51 16.19
CA GLY A 166 21.99 13.28 17.44
C GLY A 166 20.59 13.86 17.48
N LYS A 167 19.99 14.14 16.33
CA LYS A 167 18.61 14.67 16.20
C LYS A 167 17.63 13.56 15.88
N VAL A 168 16.33 13.83 16.13
CA VAL A 168 15.25 12.89 15.87
C VAL A 168 14.89 12.91 14.39
N GLY A 169 14.94 11.75 13.74
CA GLY A 169 14.54 11.60 12.34
C GLY A 169 13.02 11.69 12.15
N ALA A 170 12.60 11.87 10.89
CA ALA A 170 11.19 11.84 10.50
C ALA A 170 10.65 10.40 10.52
N THR A 171 9.43 10.23 11.02
CA THR A 171 8.67 8.99 10.88
C THR A 171 7.80 9.05 9.63
N TYR A 172 7.69 7.94 8.93
CA TYR A 172 7.00 7.87 7.64
C TYR A 172 6.25 6.56 7.46
N SER A 173 5.24 6.59 6.61
CA SER A 173 4.52 5.42 6.11
C SER A 173 4.86 5.21 4.64
N ARG A 174 5.11 3.96 4.23
CA ARG A 174 5.36 3.64 2.82
C ARG A 174 4.04 3.66 2.04
N ASP A 175 4.08 4.26 0.85
CA ASP A 175 2.93 4.34 -0.03
C ASP A 175 3.04 3.35 -1.19
N LEU A 176 1.91 2.80 -1.59
CA LEU A 176 1.77 2.02 -2.82
C LEU A 176 0.99 2.86 -3.84
N LEU A 177 1.66 3.28 -4.89
CA LEU A 177 1.05 4.02 -5.99
C LEU A 177 0.83 3.11 -7.20
N GLY A 178 -0.31 3.26 -7.87
CA GLY A 178 -0.50 2.66 -9.19
C GLY A 178 0.50 3.23 -10.20
N ILE A 179 0.78 2.50 -11.27
CA ILE A 179 1.78 2.89 -12.28
C ILE A 179 1.50 4.27 -12.88
N THR A 180 0.24 4.62 -13.11
CA THR A 180 -0.15 5.93 -13.64
C THR A 180 0.22 7.05 -12.66
N LYS A 181 -0.15 6.92 -11.40
CA LYS A 181 0.21 7.91 -10.36
C LYS A 181 1.72 7.97 -10.13
N ALA A 182 2.40 6.83 -10.09
CA ALA A 182 3.84 6.76 -9.93
C ALA A 182 4.59 7.46 -11.07
N SER A 183 4.11 7.31 -12.32
CA SER A 183 4.68 7.96 -13.50
C SER A 183 4.47 9.47 -13.52
N LEU A 184 3.32 9.94 -13.05
CA LEU A 184 3.01 11.39 -12.96
C LEU A 184 3.66 12.07 -11.74
N ALA A 185 3.96 11.33 -10.69
CA ALA A 185 4.58 11.82 -9.45
C ALA A 185 6.12 11.79 -9.47
N THR A 186 6.74 11.67 -10.63
CA THR A 186 8.21 11.72 -10.79
C THR A 186 8.76 13.13 -10.57
N GLU A 187 10.03 13.24 -10.18
CA GLU A 187 10.69 14.53 -10.02
C GLU A 187 10.87 15.27 -11.37
N SER A 188 11.05 14.51 -12.47
CA SER A 188 11.12 15.05 -13.81
C SER A 188 9.73 15.34 -14.37
N PHE A 189 9.37 16.62 -14.52
CA PHE A 189 8.11 16.99 -15.14
C PHE A 189 8.09 16.72 -16.65
N ILE A 190 9.24 16.68 -17.32
CA ILE A 190 9.35 16.30 -18.73
C ILE A 190 8.97 14.83 -18.91
N SER A 191 9.45 13.94 -18.05
CA SER A 191 9.07 12.53 -18.04
C SER A 191 7.58 12.35 -17.78
N ALA A 192 7.02 13.05 -16.80
CA ALA A 192 5.58 13.03 -16.49
C ALA A 192 4.75 13.53 -17.69
N ALA A 193 5.14 14.62 -18.32
CA ALA A 193 4.46 15.20 -19.48
C ALA A 193 4.49 14.29 -20.70
N SER A 194 5.56 13.51 -20.87
CA SER A 194 5.67 12.54 -22.00
C SER A 194 4.77 11.32 -21.83
N PHE A 195 4.31 11.04 -20.60
CA PHE A 195 3.45 9.90 -20.29
C PHE A 195 1.97 10.21 -20.51
N GLN A 196 1.41 11.16 -19.77
CA GLN A 196 0.00 11.57 -19.85
C GLN A 196 -0.18 13.02 -19.38
N GLU A 197 -1.33 13.60 -19.69
CA GLU A 197 -1.73 14.95 -19.22
C GLU A 197 -0.68 16.03 -19.52
N THR A 198 -0.08 15.98 -20.71
CA THR A 198 1.03 16.85 -21.11
C THR A 198 0.79 18.32 -20.82
N THR A 199 -0.36 18.86 -21.20
CA THR A 199 -0.71 20.27 -21.01
C THR A 199 -0.79 20.63 -19.52
N ARG A 200 -1.44 19.79 -18.71
CA ARG A 200 -1.59 20.00 -17.27
C ARG A 200 -0.25 20.00 -16.57
N VAL A 201 0.56 18.96 -16.82
CA VAL A 201 1.89 18.82 -16.22
C VAL A 201 2.81 19.99 -16.57
N LEU A 202 2.87 20.38 -17.84
CA LEU A 202 3.69 21.50 -18.28
C LEU A 202 3.20 22.84 -17.71
N THR A 203 1.90 23.05 -17.64
CA THR A 203 1.32 24.26 -17.05
C THR A 203 1.62 24.37 -15.56
N GLU A 204 1.44 23.30 -14.80
CA GLU A 204 1.75 23.25 -13.37
C GLU A 204 3.26 23.49 -13.12
N ALA A 205 4.13 22.90 -13.95
CA ALA A 205 5.57 23.08 -13.85
C ALA A 205 5.99 24.52 -14.18
N ALA A 206 5.38 25.14 -15.19
CA ALA A 206 5.65 26.52 -15.57
C ALA A 206 5.21 27.50 -14.49
N VAL A 207 3.99 27.34 -13.95
CA VAL A 207 3.47 28.17 -12.87
C VAL A 207 4.31 28.06 -11.60
N ALA A 208 4.76 26.83 -11.26
CA ALA A 208 5.60 26.58 -10.09
C ALA A 208 7.09 26.94 -10.32
N GLY A 209 7.50 27.33 -11.53
CA GLY A 209 8.89 27.61 -11.87
C GLY A 209 9.83 26.41 -11.69
N LYS A 210 9.34 25.18 -11.90
CA LYS A 210 10.13 23.98 -11.69
C LYS A 210 11.27 23.88 -12.71
N ARG A 211 12.42 23.38 -12.24
CA ARG A 211 13.57 23.04 -13.05
C ARG A 211 13.71 21.53 -13.14
N ASP A 212 13.88 21.00 -14.34
CA ASP A 212 14.15 19.58 -14.59
C ASP A 212 15.65 19.34 -14.71
N GLU A 213 16.18 18.40 -13.95
CA GLU A 213 17.62 18.08 -13.97
C GLU A 213 18.01 17.09 -15.05
N LEU A 214 17.08 16.64 -15.88
CA LEU A 214 17.31 15.75 -17.05
C LEU A 214 18.11 14.48 -16.70
N ARG A 215 17.69 13.76 -15.65
CA ARG A 215 18.30 12.49 -15.23
C ARG A 215 17.61 11.29 -15.85
#